data_9fd6045477f770ba484ae61c274e7fa2
#
_entry.id   9fd6045477f770ba484ae61c274e7fa2
#
_cell.length_a   1.000
_cell.length_b   1.000
_cell.length_c   1.000
_cell.angle_alpha   90.00
_cell.angle_beta   90.00
_cell.angle_gamma   90.00
#
_symmetry.space_group_name_H-M   'P 1'
#
loop_
_entity.id
_entity.type
_entity.pdbx_description
1 polymer ?
#
loop_
_entity_poly.entity_id
_entity_poly.type
_entity_poly.pdbx_seq_one_letter_code
_entity_poly.pdbx_strand_id
1 'polypeptide(L)'
;MTSPTCRSSTATGRLSSMEPTVKVGSLLLSRPVDVEDLQTGDVITYRSPGNHTTLTHRIVDMRQEDGEWVFQTKGDASPGPDPQEVILRGQVTKMAFDIPYLGYVIDFARSTAGIVLFLVVPAAGLLAMQAHKAWRVRASRGVQ
;
A
#
# COMPACT_ATOMS: atom_id res chain seq x y z
N MET A 1 27.12 -2.58 0.77
CA MET A 1 25.91 -2.75 1.58
C MET A 1 24.88 -1.73 1.06
N THR A 2 24.10 -2.10 0.06
CA THR A 2 23.04 -1.26 -0.50
C THR A 2 21.76 -1.56 0.27
N SER A 3 21.23 -0.56 0.95
CA SER A 3 19.96 -0.65 1.67
C SER A 3 18.84 -1.02 0.70
N PRO A 4 17.96 -1.99 1.03
CA PRO A 4 16.83 -2.34 0.18
C PRO A 4 15.88 -1.16 0.12
N THR A 5 15.72 -0.60 -1.07
CA THR A 5 14.77 0.50 -1.32
C THR A 5 13.36 -0.05 -1.19
N CYS A 6 12.69 0.26 -0.09
CA CYS A 6 11.28 -0.05 0.08
C CYS A 6 10.46 0.80 -0.90
N ARG A 7 9.81 0.17 -1.87
CA ARG A 7 8.88 0.84 -2.77
C ARG A 7 7.48 0.78 -2.18
N SER A 8 6.87 1.95 -2.00
CA SER A 8 5.45 2.03 -1.73
C SER A 8 4.69 2.09 -3.06
N SER A 9 3.79 1.17 -3.28
CA SER A 9 2.88 1.22 -4.41
C SER A 9 1.44 1.23 -3.91
N THR A 10 0.69 2.25 -4.33
CA THR A 10 -0.77 2.27 -4.11
C THR A 10 -1.39 1.33 -5.11
N ALA A 11 -1.88 0.21 -4.65
CA ALA A 11 -2.52 -0.77 -5.50
C ALA A 11 -3.97 -0.36 -5.78
N THR A 12 -4.17 0.30 -6.89
CA THR A 12 -5.50 0.73 -7.38
C THR A 12 -6.05 -0.24 -8.44
N GLY A 13 -5.73 -1.52 -8.40
CA GLY A 13 -6.24 -2.43 -9.40
C GLY A 13 -6.17 -3.89 -8.99
N ARG A 14 -7.29 -4.59 -9.08
CA ARG A 14 -7.44 -6.06 -9.00
C ARG A 14 -6.86 -6.77 -7.77
N LEU A 15 -6.89 -6.13 -6.59
CA LEU A 15 -6.57 -6.79 -5.34
C LEU A 15 -7.75 -7.56 -4.74
N SER A 16 -8.91 -7.55 -5.40
CA SER A 16 -10.07 -8.36 -4.97
C SER A 16 -9.77 -9.86 -4.90
N SER A 17 -8.76 -10.35 -5.62
CA SER A 17 -8.31 -11.75 -5.53
C SER A 17 -7.57 -12.08 -4.24
N MET A 18 -7.19 -11.08 -3.45
CA MET A 18 -6.46 -11.24 -2.18
C MET A 18 -7.33 -10.95 -0.95
N GLU A 19 -8.61 -10.72 -1.13
CA GLU A 19 -9.55 -10.64 -0.01
C GLU A 19 -9.71 -12.01 0.67
N PRO A 20 -9.84 -12.07 2.00
CA PRO A 20 -9.95 -10.94 2.95
C PRO A 20 -8.61 -10.40 3.46
N THR A 21 -7.48 -11.00 3.09
CA THR A 21 -6.15 -10.64 3.64
C THR A 21 -5.75 -9.23 3.25
N VAL A 22 -5.93 -8.85 1.98
CA VAL A 22 -5.64 -7.50 1.49
C VAL A 22 -6.93 -6.83 1.05
N LYS A 23 -7.34 -5.79 1.75
CA LYS A 23 -8.56 -5.04 1.42
C LYS A 23 -8.30 -4.03 0.30
N VAL A 24 -9.30 -3.83 -0.55
CA VAL A 24 -9.25 -2.74 -1.54
C VAL A 24 -9.05 -1.41 -0.82
N GLY A 25 -8.11 -0.59 -1.32
CA GLY A 25 -7.72 0.67 -0.66
C GLY A 25 -6.63 0.52 0.40
N SER A 26 -6.03 -0.66 0.58
CA SER A 26 -4.83 -0.84 1.39
C SER A 26 -3.59 -0.26 0.71
N LEU A 27 -2.67 0.26 1.51
CA LEU A 27 -1.32 0.59 1.06
C LEU A 27 -0.44 -0.65 1.25
N LEU A 28 0.11 -1.16 0.14
CA LEU A 28 1.05 -2.27 0.16
C LEU A 28 2.48 -1.75 0.24
N LEU A 29 3.20 -2.17 1.24
CA LEU A 29 4.64 -2.01 1.34
C LEU A 29 5.32 -3.28 0.88
N SER A 30 6.11 -3.17 -0.18
CA SER A 30 6.80 -4.30 -0.79
C SER A 30 8.30 -4.07 -0.84
N ARG A 31 9.07 -5.15 -0.79
CA ARG A 31 10.53 -5.13 -0.92
C ARG A 31 10.99 -6.15 -1.96
N PRO A 32 12.07 -5.89 -2.68
CA PRO A 32 12.71 -6.90 -3.49
C PRO A 32 13.36 -7.96 -2.60
N VAL A 33 13.19 -9.23 -2.96
CA VAL A 33 13.74 -10.40 -2.26
C VAL A 33 14.26 -11.36 -3.33
N ASP A 34 15.37 -12.03 -3.09
CA ASP A 34 15.86 -13.05 -3.98
C ASP A 34 14.94 -14.30 -3.92
N VAL A 35 14.79 -14.95 -5.06
CA VAL A 35 13.87 -16.09 -5.21
C VAL A 35 14.18 -17.21 -4.19
N GLU A 36 15.45 -17.37 -3.83
CA GLU A 36 15.93 -18.36 -2.87
C GLU A 36 15.48 -18.10 -1.43
N ASP A 37 15.17 -16.85 -1.12
CA ASP A 37 14.70 -16.41 0.22
C ASP A 37 13.18 -16.44 0.37
N LEU A 38 12.46 -16.86 -0.68
CA LEU A 38 11.00 -17.00 -0.64
C LEU A 38 10.59 -18.24 0.12
N GLN A 39 9.42 -18.19 0.74
CA GLN A 39 8.84 -19.29 1.49
C GLN A 39 7.37 -19.47 1.13
N THR A 40 6.87 -20.70 1.32
CA THR A 40 5.43 -20.98 1.24
C THR A 40 4.67 -20.11 2.24
N GLY A 41 3.60 -19.46 1.78
CA GLY A 41 2.82 -18.47 2.54
C GLY A 41 3.17 -17.01 2.23
N ASP A 42 4.30 -16.75 1.57
CA ASP A 42 4.66 -15.41 1.15
C ASP A 42 3.72 -14.88 0.07
N VAL A 43 3.41 -13.59 0.15
CA VAL A 43 2.65 -12.90 -0.90
C VAL A 43 3.63 -12.17 -1.80
N ILE A 44 3.59 -12.53 -3.08
CA ILE A 44 4.50 -12.00 -4.09
C ILE A 44 3.74 -11.27 -5.19
N THR A 45 4.40 -10.29 -5.77
CA THR A 45 3.92 -9.59 -6.97
C THR A 45 4.81 -9.95 -8.14
N TYR A 46 4.22 -10.53 -9.15
CA TYR A 46 4.91 -10.99 -10.34
C TYR A 46 4.11 -10.68 -11.60
N ARG A 47 4.75 -10.80 -12.75
CA ARG A 47 4.08 -10.64 -14.05
C ARG A 47 3.68 -12.02 -14.57
N SER A 48 2.38 -12.21 -14.80
CA SER A 48 1.85 -13.46 -15.35
C SER A 48 2.43 -13.74 -16.75
N PRO A 49 2.92 -14.96 -17.02
CA PRO A 49 3.52 -15.30 -18.31
C PRO A 49 2.54 -15.22 -19.49
N GLY A 50 1.26 -15.46 -19.27
CA GLY A 50 0.27 -15.55 -20.35
C GLY A 50 -0.25 -14.21 -20.88
N ASN A 51 -0.53 -13.27 -19.98
CA ASN A 51 -1.19 -12.00 -20.36
C ASN A 51 -0.40 -10.76 -19.96
N HIS A 52 0.80 -10.90 -19.46
CA HIS A 52 1.67 -9.84 -18.97
C HIS A 52 1.03 -8.94 -17.90
N THR A 53 -0.04 -9.41 -17.26
CA THR A 53 -0.70 -8.70 -16.16
C THR A 53 0.10 -8.88 -14.89
N THR A 54 0.24 -7.83 -14.12
CA THR A 54 0.85 -7.90 -12.78
C THR A 54 -0.17 -8.51 -11.83
N LEU A 55 0.20 -9.62 -11.22
CA LEU A 55 -0.59 -10.35 -10.23
C LEU A 55 0.10 -10.29 -8.88
N THR A 56 -0.71 -10.26 -7.83
CA THR A 56 -0.25 -10.38 -6.44
C THR A 56 -0.98 -11.56 -5.83
N HIS A 57 -0.27 -12.66 -5.59
CA HIS A 57 -0.83 -13.89 -5.08
C HIS A 57 0.08 -14.50 -4.02
N ARG A 58 -0.45 -15.43 -3.26
CA ARG A 58 0.27 -16.16 -2.20
C ARG A 58 0.91 -17.42 -2.76
N ILE A 59 2.14 -17.69 -2.36
CA ILE A 59 2.83 -18.95 -2.63
C ILE A 59 2.18 -20.05 -1.80
N VAL A 60 1.62 -21.07 -2.44
CA VAL A 60 1.02 -22.24 -1.76
C VAL A 60 1.91 -23.45 -1.84
N ASP A 61 2.75 -23.54 -2.87
CA ASP A 61 3.79 -24.57 -3.02
C ASP A 61 4.99 -24.03 -3.77
N MET A 62 6.15 -24.57 -3.49
CA MET A 62 7.39 -24.24 -4.17
C MET A 62 8.29 -25.46 -4.29
N ARG A 63 8.92 -25.62 -5.44
CA ARG A 63 9.85 -26.71 -5.71
C ARG A 63 10.95 -26.24 -6.65
N GLN A 64 12.05 -27.00 -6.66
CA GLN A 64 13.13 -26.76 -7.60
C GLN A 64 13.13 -27.85 -8.65
N GLU A 65 13.05 -27.49 -9.93
CA GLU A 65 13.10 -28.39 -11.08
C GLU A 65 14.16 -27.85 -12.04
N ASP A 66 15.06 -28.74 -12.46
CA ASP A 66 16.15 -28.42 -13.40
C ASP A 66 16.99 -27.19 -13.02
N GLY A 67 17.13 -26.92 -11.71
CA GLY A 67 17.85 -25.74 -11.19
C GLY A 67 17.04 -24.47 -11.17
N GLU A 68 15.77 -24.49 -11.56
CA GLU A 68 14.85 -23.35 -11.54
C GLU A 68 13.81 -23.49 -10.42
N TRP A 69 13.43 -22.34 -9.85
CA TRP A 69 12.36 -22.30 -8.86
C TRP A 69 11.00 -22.19 -9.53
N VAL A 70 10.16 -23.19 -9.28
CA VAL A 70 8.78 -23.30 -9.76
C VAL A 70 7.86 -23.06 -8.59
N PHE A 71 6.95 -22.11 -8.75
CA PHE A 71 6.00 -21.70 -7.71
C PHE A 71 4.58 -21.97 -8.15
N GLN A 72 3.80 -22.55 -7.25
CA GLN A 72 2.37 -22.61 -7.34
C GLN A 72 1.79 -21.46 -6.51
N THR A 73 1.01 -20.62 -7.14
CA THR A 73 0.39 -19.44 -6.48
C THR A 73 -1.11 -19.60 -6.36
N LYS A 74 -1.69 -18.80 -5.46
CA LYS A 74 -3.14 -18.74 -5.24
C LYS A 74 -3.54 -17.35 -4.76
N GLY A 75 -4.60 -16.79 -5.35
CA GLY A 75 -5.29 -15.64 -4.76
C GLY A 75 -6.08 -16.05 -3.51
N ASP A 76 -6.02 -15.28 -2.45
CA ASP A 76 -6.70 -15.63 -1.18
C ASP A 76 -8.23 -15.75 -1.33
N ALA A 77 -8.82 -15.01 -2.27
CA ALA A 77 -10.24 -15.12 -2.62
C ALA A 77 -10.56 -16.27 -3.61
N SER A 78 -9.54 -16.90 -4.18
CA SER A 78 -9.75 -17.96 -5.17
C SER A 78 -10.05 -19.30 -4.50
N PRO A 79 -10.97 -20.12 -5.03
CA PRO A 79 -11.30 -21.42 -4.45
C PRO A 79 -10.16 -22.44 -4.57
N GLY A 80 -9.31 -22.33 -5.58
CA GLY A 80 -8.19 -23.22 -5.86
C GLY A 80 -6.91 -22.48 -6.24
N PRO A 81 -5.79 -23.22 -6.37
CA PRO A 81 -4.54 -22.69 -6.88
C PRO A 81 -4.69 -22.14 -8.32
N ASP A 82 -3.78 -21.26 -8.70
CA ASP A 82 -3.74 -20.75 -10.06
C ASP A 82 -3.45 -21.91 -11.06
N PRO A 83 -4.09 -21.93 -12.22
CA PRO A 83 -3.93 -23.02 -13.18
C PRO A 83 -2.54 -23.09 -13.80
N GLN A 84 -1.77 -22.02 -13.71
CA GLN A 84 -0.42 -21.91 -14.25
C GLN A 84 0.59 -21.75 -13.14
N GLU A 85 1.60 -22.63 -13.17
CA GLU A 85 2.78 -22.47 -12.33
C GLU A 85 3.69 -21.37 -12.89
N VAL A 86 4.44 -20.74 -12.01
CA VAL A 86 5.28 -19.60 -12.37
C VAL A 86 6.73 -19.92 -12.07
N ILE A 87 7.57 -19.80 -13.10
CA ILE A 87 9.02 -19.88 -12.94
C ILE A 87 9.53 -18.47 -12.70
N LEU A 88 10.14 -18.26 -11.54
CA LEU A 88 10.69 -16.95 -11.15
C LEU A 88 12.21 -17.06 -11.06
N ARG A 89 12.89 -15.99 -11.49
CA ARG A 89 14.35 -15.91 -11.49
C ARG A 89 14.80 -14.57 -10.92
N GLY A 90 15.91 -14.58 -10.20
CA GLY A 90 16.49 -13.36 -9.64
C GLY A 90 15.64 -12.74 -8.54
N GLN A 91 15.36 -11.44 -8.64
CA GLN A 91 14.64 -10.72 -7.61
C GLN A 91 13.14 -10.59 -7.90
N VAL A 92 12.35 -10.86 -6.89
CA VAL A 92 10.89 -10.80 -6.91
C VAL A 92 10.41 -9.83 -5.83
N THR A 93 9.29 -9.19 -6.07
CA THR A 93 8.70 -8.26 -5.11
C THR A 93 7.83 -9.02 -4.11
N LYS A 94 8.29 -9.11 -2.86
CA LYS A 94 7.54 -9.70 -1.74
C LYS A 94 6.82 -8.62 -0.95
N MET A 95 5.57 -8.86 -0.60
CA MET A 95 4.81 -8.01 0.29
C MET A 95 5.37 -8.12 1.72
N ALA A 96 5.70 -6.97 2.32
CA ALA A 96 6.19 -6.89 3.69
C ALA A 96 5.06 -6.59 4.67
N PHE A 97 4.23 -5.60 4.34
CA PHE A 97 3.10 -5.17 5.17
C PHE A 97 1.96 -4.64 4.29
N ASP A 98 0.74 -4.83 4.75
CA ASP A 98 -0.43 -4.11 4.26
C ASP A 98 -0.96 -3.21 5.39
N ILE A 99 -1.34 -1.98 5.02
CA ILE A 99 -1.99 -1.06 5.94
C ILE A 99 -3.38 -0.79 5.38
N PRO A 100 -4.42 -1.40 5.98
CA PRO A 100 -5.77 -1.28 5.48
C PRO A 100 -6.23 0.18 5.55
N TYR A 101 -7.02 0.60 4.56
CA TYR A 101 -7.62 1.93 4.45
C TYR A 101 -6.67 3.12 4.29
N LEU A 102 -5.36 2.96 4.44
CA LEU A 102 -4.42 4.07 4.31
C LEU A 102 -4.39 4.65 2.90
N GLY A 103 -4.64 3.82 1.88
CA GLY A 103 -4.81 4.30 0.51
C GLY A 103 -5.92 5.35 0.38
N TYR A 104 -7.08 5.11 1.01
CA TYR A 104 -8.19 6.09 1.02
C TYR A 104 -7.83 7.39 1.73
N VAL A 105 -7.07 7.32 2.83
CA VAL A 105 -6.62 8.51 3.55
C VAL A 105 -5.67 9.34 2.67
N ILE A 106 -4.75 8.69 1.97
CA ILE A 106 -3.82 9.35 1.05
C ILE A 106 -4.57 9.98 -0.13
N ASP A 107 -5.50 9.25 -0.73
CA ASP A 107 -6.31 9.74 -1.85
C ASP A 107 -7.19 10.92 -1.41
N PHE A 108 -7.79 10.84 -0.22
CA PHE A 108 -8.53 11.96 0.36
C PHE A 108 -7.63 13.17 0.62
N ALA A 109 -6.45 12.98 1.22
CA ALA A 109 -5.51 14.06 1.50
C ALA A 109 -5.01 14.76 0.22
N ARG A 110 -4.93 14.04 -0.91
CA ARG A 110 -4.57 14.59 -2.23
C ARG A 110 -5.75 15.19 -2.97
N SER A 111 -6.98 14.91 -2.55
CA SER A 111 -8.16 15.49 -3.16
C SER A 111 -8.27 16.98 -2.84
N THR A 112 -8.97 17.73 -3.71
CA THR A 112 -9.24 19.18 -3.46
C THR A 112 -9.91 19.39 -2.11
N ALA A 113 -10.84 18.53 -1.72
CA ALA A 113 -11.52 18.58 -0.43
C ALA A 113 -10.56 18.35 0.75
N GLY A 114 -9.64 17.38 0.63
CA GLY A 114 -8.61 17.11 1.63
C GLY A 114 -7.65 18.28 1.79
N ILE A 115 -7.14 18.82 0.69
CA ILE A 115 -6.26 20.01 0.72
C ILE A 115 -6.94 21.20 1.37
N VAL A 116 -8.18 21.49 0.99
CA VAL A 116 -8.97 22.59 1.59
C VAL A 116 -9.15 22.34 3.09
N LEU A 117 -9.52 21.15 3.52
CA LEU A 117 -9.70 20.81 4.92
C LEU A 117 -8.41 20.98 5.73
N PHE A 118 -7.29 20.45 5.24
CA PHE A 118 -6.01 20.46 5.96
C PHE A 118 -5.33 21.84 5.96
N LEU A 119 -5.61 22.71 4.99
CA LEU A 119 -5.06 24.05 4.93
C LEU A 119 -5.99 25.11 5.53
N VAL A 120 -7.27 25.07 5.16
CA VAL A 120 -8.23 26.15 5.52
C VAL A 120 -8.63 26.05 6.99
N VAL A 121 -8.88 24.85 7.51
CA VAL A 121 -9.31 24.70 8.91
C VAL A 121 -8.26 25.17 9.91
N PRO A 122 -6.97 24.77 9.82
CA PRO A 122 -5.95 25.29 10.72
C PRO A 122 -5.72 26.81 10.56
N ALA A 123 -5.73 27.31 9.31
CA ALA A 123 -5.55 28.73 9.04
C ALA A 123 -6.70 29.56 9.63
N ALA A 124 -7.93 29.12 9.46
CA ALA A 124 -9.10 29.77 10.05
C ALA A 124 -9.05 29.75 11.59
N GLY A 125 -8.61 28.63 12.18
CA GLY A 125 -8.40 28.52 13.62
C GLY A 125 -7.38 29.51 14.16
N LEU A 126 -6.24 29.65 13.49
CA LEU A 126 -5.20 30.60 13.85
C LEU A 126 -5.70 32.06 13.74
N LEU A 127 -6.42 32.38 12.66
CA LEU A 127 -7.01 33.71 12.48
C LEU A 127 -8.05 34.03 13.55
N ALA A 128 -8.92 33.06 13.89
CA ALA A 128 -9.90 33.23 14.96
C ALA A 128 -9.24 33.46 16.33
N MET A 129 -8.17 32.74 16.64
CA MET A 129 -7.39 32.94 17.86
C MET A 129 -6.76 34.34 17.93
N GLN A 130 -6.20 34.82 16.82
CA GLN A 130 -5.61 36.17 16.75
C GLN A 130 -6.69 37.29 16.88
N ALA A 131 -7.82 37.13 16.20
CA ALA A 131 -8.94 38.06 16.28
C ALA A 131 -9.50 38.10 17.72
N HIS A 132 -9.66 36.99 18.37
CA HIS A 132 -10.11 36.92 19.76
C HIS A 132 -9.13 37.60 20.72
N LYS A 133 -7.81 37.41 20.54
CA LYS A 133 -6.77 38.06 21.31
C LYS A 133 -6.81 39.60 21.10
N ALA A 134 -6.93 40.06 19.86
CA ALA A 134 -7.00 41.46 19.52
C ALA A 134 -8.26 42.14 20.14
N TRP A 135 -9.39 41.43 20.12
CA TRP A 135 -10.62 41.92 20.71
C TRP A 135 -10.54 42.08 22.23
N ARG A 136 -9.95 41.11 22.94
CA ARG A 136 -9.69 41.22 24.39
C ARG A 136 -8.81 42.40 24.75
N VAL A 137 -7.74 42.64 23.97
CA VAL A 137 -6.83 43.78 24.23
C VAL A 137 -7.56 45.14 24.01
N ARG A 138 -8.46 45.21 23.02
CA ARG A 138 -9.27 46.43 22.80
C ARG A 138 -10.29 46.65 23.90
N ALA A 139 -10.95 45.62 24.37
CA ALA A 139 -11.92 45.68 25.46
C ALA A 139 -11.29 46.16 26.79
N SER A 140 -10.04 45.78 27.06
CA SER A 140 -9.32 46.22 28.29
C SER A 140 -8.83 47.67 28.23
N ARG A 141 -8.72 48.29 27.04
CA ARG A 141 -8.31 49.70 26.87
C ARG A 141 -9.47 50.72 26.90
N GLY A 142 -10.71 50.23 26.85
CA GLY A 142 -11.89 51.08 26.85
C GLY A 142 -12.47 51.40 28.24
N VAL A 143 -11.79 51.00 29.33
CA VAL A 143 -12.24 51.17 30.72
C VAL A 143 -11.31 52.13 31.49
N GLN A 144 -10.74 53.14 30.84
CA GLN A 144 -10.06 54.25 31.52
C GLN A 144 -10.71 55.59 31.17
#